data_a93503aa549c2d3c71ccfb8733f3bdcd
#
_entry.id   a93503aa549c2d3c71ccfb8733f3bdcd
#
_cell.length_a   1.000
_cell.length_b   1.000
_cell.length_c   1.000
_cell.angle_alpha   90.00
_cell.angle_beta   90.00
_cell.angle_gamma   90.00
#
_symmetry.space_group_name_H-M   'P 1'
#
loop_
_entity.id
_entity.type
_entity.pdbx_description
1 polymer ?
#
loop_
_entity_poly.entity_id
_entity_poly.type
_entity_poly.pdbx_seq_one_letter_code
_entity_poly.pdbx_strand_id
1 'polypeptide(L)'
;KILVNSESEEGEEILLKLTHDKDSLVRAEACDSLCIGETMETYERLKKLSEKDRIGLVRGYATISLSDISEGLNMQSDTIKFLESRLDVEKVVFVRINLYTALYKMGKKEYLKQLVQLFDVPRYQNRGAVANSLGEILDESNEEEIFKILLEHKKTEKSYLVVSIIENVIKEYEEYCRYDDEYNEKD
;
A
#
# COMPACT_ATOMS: atom_id res chain seq x y z
N LYS A 1 14.03 -12.56 -8.03
CA LYS A 1 12.70 -12.08 -8.43
C LYS A 1 12.13 -13.02 -9.45
N ILE A 2 11.17 -13.83 -9.05
CA ILE A 2 10.36 -14.59 -10.01
C ILE A 2 9.38 -13.55 -10.57
N LEU A 3 9.66 -13.07 -11.77
CA LEU A 3 8.68 -12.31 -12.55
C LEU A 3 7.61 -13.32 -13.02
N VAL A 4 6.68 -13.65 -12.15
CA VAL A 4 5.43 -14.25 -12.60
C VAL A 4 4.66 -13.12 -13.23
N ASN A 5 4.41 -13.21 -14.52
CA ASN A 5 3.53 -12.26 -15.21
C ASN A 5 2.12 -12.57 -14.70
N SER A 6 1.68 -11.82 -13.69
CA SER A 6 0.39 -12.04 -13.02
C SER A 6 -0.81 -11.67 -13.90
N GLU A 7 -0.57 -11.12 -15.09
CA GLU A 7 -1.61 -10.85 -16.10
C GLU A 7 -2.17 -12.12 -16.77
N SER A 8 -1.68 -13.31 -16.39
CA SER A 8 -2.21 -14.58 -16.87
C SER A 8 -2.91 -15.33 -15.73
N GLU A 9 -3.99 -16.04 -16.04
CA GLU A 9 -4.71 -16.93 -15.11
C GLU A 9 -3.76 -17.95 -14.45
N GLU A 10 -2.77 -18.44 -15.19
CA GLU A 10 -1.68 -19.31 -14.72
C GLU A 10 -0.77 -18.60 -13.68
N GLY A 11 -0.49 -17.32 -13.88
CA GLY A 11 0.30 -16.48 -12.97
C GLY A 11 -0.40 -16.29 -11.62
N GLU A 12 -1.68 -15.98 -11.64
CA GLU A 12 -2.50 -15.83 -10.44
C GLU A 12 -2.58 -17.13 -9.63
N GLU A 13 -2.77 -18.28 -10.30
CA GLU A 13 -2.76 -19.59 -9.65
C GLU A 13 -1.43 -19.91 -8.93
N ILE A 14 -0.29 -19.57 -9.55
CA ILE A 14 1.03 -19.78 -8.95
C ILE A 14 1.17 -18.89 -7.71
N LEU A 15 0.80 -17.61 -7.81
CA LEU A 15 0.85 -16.67 -6.70
C LEU A 15 -0.04 -17.11 -5.55
N LEU A 16 -1.26 -17.57 -5.83
CA LEU A 16 -2.16 -18.17 -4.82
C LEU A 16 -1.50 -19.34 -4.08
N LYS A 17 -0.82 -20.23 -4.79
CA LYS A 17 -0.06 -21.34 -4.17
C LYS A 17 1.07 -20.81 -3.26
N LEU A 18 1.81 -19.78 -3.70
CA LEU A 18 2.89 -19.16 -2.94
C LEU A 18 2.38 -18.46 -1.67
N THR A 19 1.14 -18.01 -1.61
CA THR A 19 0.56 -17.47 -0.37
C THR A 19 0.48 -18.50 0.76
N HIS A 20 0.69 -19.77 0.49
CA HIS A 20 0.72 -20.87 1.47
C HIS A 20 2.15 -21.28 1.88
N ASP A 21 3.19 -20.63 1.37
CA ASP A 21 4.56 -20.97 1.68
C ASP A 21 4.84 -20.87 3.18
N LYS A 22 5.77 -21.70 3.65
CA LYS A 22 6.24 -21.67 5.04
C LYS A 22 7.01 -20.40 5.36
N ASP A 23 7.71 -19.84 4.37
CA ASP A 23 8.46 -18.59 4.49
C ASP A 23 7.50 -17.39 4.38
N SER A 24 7.54 -16.54 5.37
CA SER A 24 6.69 -15.34 5.41
C SER A 24 7.05 -14.29 4.37
N LEU A 25 8.30 -14.23 3.91
CA LEU A 25 8.70 -13.31 2.85
C LEU A 25 8.11 -13.76 1.51
N VAL A 26 8.10 -15.07 1.23
CA VAL A 26 7.46 -15.61 0.03
C VAL A 26 5.96 -15.31 0.05
N ARG A 27 5.29 -15.51 1.21
CA ARG A 27 3.86 -15.17 1.33
C ARG A 27 3.60 -13.67 1.15
N ALA A 28 4.46 -12.82 1.70
CA ALA A 28 4.32 -11.36 1.58
C ALA A 28 4.47 -10.89 0.13
N GLU A 29 5.50 -11.36 -0.56
CA GLU A 29 5.75 -11.07 -1.99
C GLU A 29 4.61 -11.60 -2.88
N ALA A 30 4.08 -12.78 -2.56
CA ALA A 30 2.92 -13.32 -3.27
C ALA A 30 1.67 -12.45 -3.06
N CYS A 31 1.43 -11.97 -1.83
CA CYS A 31 0.33 -11.04 -1.57
C CYS A 31 0.49 -9.74 -2.34
N ASP A 32 1.68 -9.13 -2.34
CA ASP A 32 1.98 -7.90 -3.06
C ASP A 32 1.76 -8.07 -4.56
N SER A 33 2.22 -9.17 -5.13
CA SER A 33 2.05 -9.48 -6.56
C SER A 33 0.59 -9.79 -6.97
N LEU A 34 -0.30 -10.09 -6.03
CA LEU A 34 -1.73 -10.34 -6.27
C LEU A 34 -2.58 -9.07 -6.31
N CYS A 35 -1.98 -7.88 -6.30
CA CYS A 35 -2.68 -6.60 -6.41
C CYS A 35 -3.45 -6.39 -7.73
N ILE A 36 -3.22 -7.23 -8.73
CA ILE A 36 -3.94 -7.24 -10.02
C ILE A 36 -4.74 -8.53 -10.22
N GLY A 37 -5.02 -9.28 -9.15
CA GLY A 37 -5.83 -10.50 -9.21
C GLY A 37 -7.27 -10.20 -9.61
N GLU A 38 -7.87 -11.10 -10.40
CA GLU A 38 -9.20 -10.90 -10.96
C GLU A 38 -10.24 -11.91 -10.44
N THR A 39 -9.83 -12.82 -9.52
CA THR A 39 -10.70 -13.90 -9.06
C THR A 39 -11.21 -13.69 -7.63
N MET A 40 -12.42 -14.19 -7.36
CA MET A 40 -12.96 -14.24 -6.00
C MET A 40 -12.14 -15.14 -5.07
N GLU A 41 -11.43 -16.13 -5.60
CA GLU A 41 -10.52 -16.95 -4.82
C GLU A 41 -9.36 -16.13 -4.26
N THR A 42 -8.76 -15.28 -5.10
CA THR A 42 -7.71 -14.33 -4.70
C THR A 42 -8.23 -13.34 -3.65
N TYR A 43 -9.41 -12.78 -3.86
CA TYR A 43 -10.03 -11.87 -2.90
C TYR A 43 -10.20 -12.53 -1.51
N GLU A 44 -10.83 -13.69 -1.44
CA GLU A 44 -11.05 -14.40 -0.18
C GLU A 44 -9.72 -14.84 0.47
N ARG A 45 -8.73 -15.20 -0.34
CA ARG A 45 -7.40 -15.54 0.16
C ARG A 45 -6.70 -14.35 0.78
N LEU A 46 -6.65 -13.20 0.10
CA LEU A 46 -6.06 -11.96 0.62
C LEU A 46 -6.79 -11.48 1.87
N LYS A 47 -8.12 -11.51 1.88
CA LYS A 47 -8.93 -11.17 3.05
C LYS A 47 -8.58 -12.04 4.25
N LYS A 48 -8.45 -13.34 4.07
CA LYS A 48 -8.05 -14.27 5.12
C LYS A 48 -6.64 -14.00 5.63
N LEU A 49 -5.69 -13.68 4.74
CA LEU A 49 -4.31 -13.38 5.13
C LEU A 49 -4.21 -12.06 5.87
N SER A 50 -4.88 -11.01 5.40
CA SER A 50 -4.92 -9.70 6.06
C SER A 50 -5.50 -9.77 7.48
N GLU A 51 -6.40 -10.72 7.74
CA GLU A 51 -6.97 -10.94 9.06
C GLU A 51 -6.12 -11.84 9.96
N LYS A 52 -5.60 -12.95 9.42
CA LYS A 52 -5.19 -14.12 10.22
C LYS A 52 -3.73 -14.53 10.09
N ASP A 53 -2.96 -13.99 9.15
CA ASP A 53 -1.54 -14.35 9.12
C ASP A 53 -0.84 -13.86 10.39
N ARG A 54 -0.01 -14.74 10.97
CA ARG A 54 0.73 -14.42 12.20
C ARG A 54 1.77 -13.31 12.02
N ILE A 55 2.23 -13.08 10.79
CA ILE A 55 3.29 -12.11 10.45
C ILE A 55 2.65 -10.82 9.94
N GLY A 56 2.92 -9.70 10.62
CA GLY A 56 2.38 -8.39 10.26
C GLY A 56 2.73 -7.93 8.84
N LEU A 57 3.92 -8.31 8.34
CA LEU A 57 4.32 -8.00 6.96
C LEU A 57 3.33 -8.61 5.95
N VAL A 58 2.99 -9.89 6.12
CA VAL A 58 2.01 -10.58 5.24
C VAL A 58 0.64 -9.93 5.36
N ARG A 59 0.18 -9.62 6.59
CA ARG A 59 -1.11 -8.94 6.77
C ARG A 59 -1.15 -7.57 6.09
N GLY A 60 -0.06 -6.81 6.16
CA GLY A 60 0.02 -5.48 5.54
C GLY A 60 -0.10 -5.55 4.03
N TYR A 61 0.71 -6.35 3.35
CA TYR A 61 0.65 -6.51 1.90
C TYR A 61 -0.69 -7.09 1.45
N ALA A 62 -1.20 -8.12 2.14
CA ALA A 62 -2.52 -8.65 1.85
C ALA A 62 -3.65 -7.60 1.99
N THR A 63 -3.49 -6.61 2.87
CA THR A 63 -4.45 -5.51 3.05
C THR A 63 -4.46 -4.57 1.84
N ILE A 64 -3.31 -4.16 1.35
CA ILE A 64 -3.20 -3.27 0.17
C ILE A 64 -3.74 -3.98 -1.06
N SER A 65 -3.24 -5.18 -1.37
CA SER A 65 -3.69 -5.92 -2.55
C SER A 65 -5.18 -6.26 -2.51
N LEU A 66 -5.74 -6.54 -1.32
CA LEU A 66 -7.19 -6.71 -1.16
C LEU A 66 -7.97 -5.45 -1.56
N SER A 67 -7.48 -4.25 -1.20
CA SER A 67 -8.11 -3.00 -1.60
C SER A 67 -8.02 -2.78 -3.12
N ASP A 68 -6.87 -3.09 -3.72
CA ASP A 68 -6.62 -2.85 -5.14
C ASP A 68 -7.55 -3.70 -6.03
N ILE A 69 -7.76 -4.98 -5.71
CA ILE A 69 -8.63 -5.86 -6.50
C ILE A 69 -10.13 -5.71 -6.21
N SER A 70 -10.50 -5.03 -5.11
CA SER A 70 -11.88 -4.98 -4.63
C SER A 70 -12.85 -4.26 -5.56
N GLU A 71 -12.39 -3.26 -6.32
CA GLU A 71 -13.20 -2.50 -7.26
C GLU A 71 -13.58 -3.35 -8.48
N GLY A 72 -12.61 -4.00 -9.11
CA GLY A 72 -12.81 -4.89 -10.25
C GLY A 72 -13.77 -6.05 -9.95
N LEU A 73 -13.80 -6.51 -8.71
CA LEU A 73 -14.69 -7.56 -8.23
C LEU A 73 -16.04 -7.07 -7.67
N ASN A 74 -16.31 -5.77 -7.70
CA ASN A 74 -17.49 -5.14 -7.10
C ASN A 74 -17.63 -5.39 -5.58
N MET A 75 -16.51 -5.54 -4.88
CA MET A 75 -16.45 -5.82 -3.43
C MET A 75 -16.04 -4.61 -2.59
N GLN A 76 -15.93 -3.42 -3.18
CA GLN A 76 -15.40 -2.21 -2.53
C GLN A 76 -16.10 -1.88 -1.20
N SER A 77 -17.44 -1.88 -1.18
CA SER A 77 -18.21 -1.56 0.03
C SER A 77 -17.97 -2.54 1.18
N ASP A 78 -17.87 -3.84 0.88
CA ASP A 78 -17.64 -4.87 1.88
C ASP A 78 -16.20 -4.88 2.36
N THR A 79 -15.25 -4.57 1.47
CA THR A 79 -13.84 -4.40 1.80
C THR A 79 -13.64 -3.21 2.74
N ILE A 80 -14.24 -2.05 2.48
CA ILE A 80 -14.17 -0.89 3.38
C ILE A 80 -14.63 -1.27 4.80
N LYS A 81 -15.83 -1.85 4.94
CA LYS A 81 -16.35 -2.28 6.26
C LYS A 81 -15.42 -3.27 6.96
N PHE A 82 -14.87 -4.21 6.19
CA PHE A 82 -13.92 -5.18 6.71
C PHE A 82 -12.65 -4.49 7.22
N LEU A 83 -12.02 -3.62 6.42
CA LEU A 83 -10.79 -2.91 6.79
C LEU A 83 -11.00 -1.98 8.00
N GLU A 84 -12.13 -1.28 8.07
CA GLU A 84 -12.50 -0.45 9.22
C GLU A 84 -12.60 -1.30 10.50
N SER A 85 -13.22 -2.49 10.42
CA SER A 85 -13.30 -3.41 11.56
C SER A 85 -11.92 -3.91 12.03
N ARG A 86 -10.93 -3.94 11.13
CA ARG A 86 -9.55 -4.34 11.47
C ARG A 86 -8.81 -3.27 12.25
N LEU A 87 -9.12 -1.98 12.05
CA LEU A 87 -8.49 -0.87 12.77
C LEU A 87 -8.66 -0.96 14.28
N ASP A 88 -9.79 -1.50 14.75
CA ASP A 88 -10.09 -1.62 16.18
C ASP A 88 -9.22 -2.65 16.90
N VAL A 89 -8.74 -3.66 16.17
CA VAL A 89 -8.05 -4.81 16.75
C VAL A 89 -6.57 -4.90 16.38
N GLU A 90 -6.16 -4.30 15.25
CA GLU A 90 -4.78 -4.38 14.78
C GLU A 90 -3.85 -3.47 15.59
N LYS A 91 -2.75 -4.05 16.08
CA LYS A 91 -1.75 -3.37 16.92
C LYS A 91 -0.41 -3.17 16.22
N VAL A 92 -0.16 -3.89 15.14
CA VAL A 92 1.11 -3.79 14.40
C VAL A 92 1.09 -2.52 13.56
N VAL A 93 2.00 -1.60 13.84
CA VAL A 93 2.06 -0.28 13.18
C VAL A 93 2.13 -0.40 11.66
N PHE A 94 2.98 -1.29 11.12
CA PHE A 94 3.08 -1.51 9.68
C PHE A 94 1.72 -1.89 9.06
N VAL A 95 0.94 -2.77 9.71
CA VAL A 95 -0.40 -3.14 9.21
C VAL A 95 -1.37 -1.96 9.30
N ARG A 96 -1.30 -1.14 10.36
CA ARG A 96 -2.14 0.06 10.48
C ARG A 96 -1.82 1.10 9.39
N ILE A 97 -0.55 1.25 9.00
CA ILE A 97 -0.15 2.08 7.87
C ILE A 97 -0.90 1.61 6.61
N ASN A 98 -0.81 0.32 6.30
CA ASN A 98 -1.45 -0.26 5.11
C ASN A 98 -2.99 -0.18 5.18
N LEU A 99 -3.60 -0.33 6.36
CA LEU A 99 -5.05 -0.14 6.55
C LEU A 99 -5.48 1.29 6.22
N TYR A 100 -4.77 2.31 6.73
CA TYR A 100 -5.10 3.72 6.44
C TYR A 100 -4.86 4.07 4.97
N THR A 101 -3.79 3.57 4.37
CA THR A 101 -3.48 3.74 2.95
C THR A 101 -4.58 3.12 2.07
N ALA A 102 -4.96 1.87 2.33
CA ALA A 102 -6.01 1.17 1.61
C ALA A 102 -7.36 1.90 1.71
N LEU A 103 -7.76 2.30 2.92
CA LEU A 103 -8.99 3.04 3.13
C LEU A 103 -8.97 4.40 2.42
N TYR A 104 -7.84 5.12 2.44
CA TYR A 104 -7.70 6.38 1.70
C TYR A 104 -7.84 6.19 0.19
N LYS A 105 -7.18 5.18 -0.40
CA LYS A 105 -7.31 4.79 -1.81
C LYS A 105 -8.77 4.49 -2.18
N MET A 106 -9.51 3.88 -1.27
CA MET A 106 -10.94 3.57 -1.42
C MET A 106 -11.88 4.76 -1.14
N GLY A 107 -11.36 5.98 -1.11
CA GLY A 107 -12.13 7.23 -0.99
C GLY A 107 -12.39 7.70 0.44
N LYS A 108 -11.87 7.02 1.47
CA LYS A 108 -11.99 7.41 2.86
C LYS A 108 -10.89 8.41 3.24
N LYS A 109 -10.95 9.62 2.67
CA LYS A 109 -9.90 10.65 2.77
C LYS A 109 -9.61 11.11 4.22
N GLU A 110 -10.54 10.93 5.15
CA GLU A 110 -10.38 11.21 6.57
C GLU A 110 -9.22 10.43 7.23
N TYR A 111 -8.81 9.28 6.66
CA TYR A 111 -7.72 8.46 7.21
C TYR A 111 -6.30 8.99 6.92
N LEU A 112 -6.15 10.01 6.06
CA LEU A 112 -4.87 10.67 5.84
C LEU A 112 -4.27 11.20 7.16
N LYS A 113 -5.10 11.80 8.00
CA LYS A 113 -4.65 12.34 9.29
C LYS A 113 -4.07 11.25 10.20
N GLN A 114 -4.70 10.09 10.26
CA GLN A 114 -4.23 8.97 11.08
C GLN A 114 -2.96 8.34 10.49
N LEU A 115 -2.83 8.27 9.16
CA LEU A 115 -1.61 7.82 8.49
C LEU A 115 -0.43 8.75 8.82
N VAL A 116 -0.62 10.06 8.70
CA VAL A 116 0.41 11.07 8.99
C VAL A 116 0.86 11.03 10.46
N GLN A 117 -0.05 10.80 11.41
CA GLN A 117 0.30 10.65 12.83
C GLN A 117 1.27 9.49 13.10
N LEU A 118 1.36 8.52 12.20
CA LEU A 118 2.32 7.42 12.33
C LEU A 118 3.76 7.81 11.97
N PHE A 119 4.02 9.04 11.54
CA PHE A 119 5.39 9.57 11.51
C PHE A 119 6.01 9.75 12.91
N ASP A 120 5.20 9.85 13.96
CA ASP A 120 5.69 10.04 15.33
C ASP A 120 6.14 8.73 16.01
N VAL A 121 6.07 7.58 15.32
CA VAL A 121 6.49 6.30 15.89
C VAL A 121 8.01 6.16 16.00
N PRO A 122 8.54 5.46 17.04
CA PRO A 122 9.97 5.39 17.28
C PRO A 122 10.77 4.68 16.16
N ARG A 123 10.18 3.66 15.52
CA ARG A 123 10.88 2.84 14.52
C ARG A 123 10.94 3.56 13.17
N TYR A 124 12.15 3.85 12.70
CA TYR A 124 12.38 4.50 11.42
C TYR A 124 11.83 3.70 10.22
N GLN A 125 11.82 2.36 10.30
CA GLN A 125 11.23 1.51 9.25
C GLN A 125 9.73 1.82 9.04
N ASN A 126 8.99 2.04 10.14
CA ASN A 126 7.59 2.42 10.04
C ASN A 126 7.42 3.84 9.50
N ARG A 127 8.28 4.79 9.89
CA ARG A 127 8.24 6.15 9.32
C ARG A 127 8.57 6.16 7.84
N GLY A 128 9.54 5.32 7.40
CA GLY A 128 9.79 5.09 5.98
C GLY A 128 8.59 4.48 5.24
N ALA A 129 7.89 3.53 5.89
CA ALA A 129 6.66 2.97 5.33
C ALA A 129 5.55 4.04 5.20
N VAL A 130 5.41 4.97 6.16
CA VAL A 130 4.47 6.11 6.02
C VAL A 130 4.83 6.97 4.82
N ALA A 131 6.12 7.29 4.62
CA ALA A 131 6.56 8.08 3.47
C ALA A 131 6.25 7.39 2.14
N ASN A 132 6.51 6.08 2.02
CA ASN A 132 6.15 5.29 0.84
C ASN A 132 4.63 5.29 0.62
N SER A 133 3.84 5.07 1.67
CA SER A 133 2.37 5.07 1.58
C SER A 133 1.80 6.43 1.16
N LEU A 134 2.43 7.54 1.57
CA LEU A 134 2.06 8.87 1.07
C LEU A 134 2.39 9.01 -0.42
N GLY A 135 3.48 8.40 -0.90
CA GLY A 135 3.79 8.32 -2.33
C GLY A 135 2.76 7.50 -3.12
N GLU A 136 2.28 6.39 -2.56
CA GLU A 136 1.26 5.55 -3.21
C GLU A 136 -0.11 6.25 -3.39
N ILE A 137 -0.44 7.20 -2.53
CA ILE A 137 -1.71 7.94 -2.59
C ILE A 137 -1.58 9.34 -3.18
N LEU A 138 -0.38 9.71 -3.61
CA LEU A 138 -0.07 11.02 -4.18
C LEU A 138 -0.66 11.13 -5.59
N ASP A 139 -1.46 12.16 -5.79
CA ASP A 139 -2.07 12.51 -7.06
C ASP A 139 -2.20 14.05 -7.19
N GLU A 140 -2.59 14.54 -8.35
CA GLU A 140 -2.75 15.99 -8.62
C GLU A 140 -3.70 16.69 -7.63
N SER A 141 -4.69 15.99 -7.10
CA SER A 141 -5.68 16.56 -6.20
C SER A 141 -5.17 16.79 -4.78
N ASN A 142 -4.07 16.12 -4.38
CA ASN A 142 -3.53 16.14 -3.02
C ASN A 142 -2.04 16.47 -2.95
N GLU A 143 -1.39 16.76 -4.08
CA GLU A 143 0.05 17.02 -4.20
C GLU A 143 0.55 18.06 -3.20
N GLU A 144 -0.07 19.25 -3.17
CA GLU A 144 0.35 20.34 -2.31
C GLU A 144 0.31 19.95 -0.83
N GLU A 145 -0.74 19.24 -0.40
CA GLU A 145 -0.90 18.77 0.97
C GLU A 145 0.15 17.71 1.32
N ILE A 146 0.34 16.70 0.48
CA ILE A 146 1.27 15.60 0.73
C ILE A 146 2.72 16.09 0.68
N PHE A 147 3.09 16.93 -0.27
CA PHE A 147 4.43 17.52 -0.33
C PHE A 147 4.74 18.34 0.91
N LYS A 148 3.79 19.15 1.37
CA LYS A 148 3.95 19.90 2.61
C LYS A 148 4.21 18.97 3.80
N ILE A 149 3.44 17.91 3.94
CA ILE A 149 3.61 16.90 5.02
C ILE A 149 5.00 16.26 4.95
N LEU A 150 5.41 15.78 3.78
CA LEU A 150 6.71 15.14 3.58
C LEU A 150 7.88 16.08 3.87
N LEU A 151 7.83 17.31 3.37
CA LEU A 151 8.87 18.31 3.55
C LEU A 151 8.96 18.81 5.00
N GLU A 152 7.83 18.94 5.70
CA GLU A 152 7.82 19.30 7.13
C GLU A 152 8.44 18.17 7.97
N HIS A 153 8.06 16.93 7.72
CA HIS A 153 8.65 15.79 8.43
C HIS A 153 10.15 15.65 8.16
N LYS A 154 10.59 15.81 6.91
CA LYS A 154 12.00 15.78 6.53
C LYS A 154 12.89 16.71 7.36
N LYS A 155 12.39 17.90 7.76
CA LYS A 155 13.17 18.88 8.54
C LYS A 155 13.60 18.36 9.91
N THR A 156 12.83 17.43 10.48
CA THR A 156 13.05 16.92 11.84
C THR A 156 13.47 15.45 11.87
N GLU A 157 13.41 14.76 10.73
CA GLU A 157 13.76 13.35 10.61
C GLU A 157 15.28 13.13 10.82
N LYS A 158 15.61 12.15 11.65
CA LYS A 158 17.01 11.81 12.00
C LYS A 158 17.55 10.62 11.21
N SER A 159 16.67 9.81 10.63
CA SER A 159 17.09 8.66 9.85
C SER A 159 17.36 9.08 8.40
N TYR A 160 18.61 8.95 7.99
CA TYR A 160 19.02 9.19 6.60
C TYR A 160 18.19 8.36 5.60
N LEU A 161 17.86 7.11 5.95
CA LEU A 161 17.04 6.26 5.09
C LEU A 161 15.64 6.84 4.87
N VAL A 162 14.98 7.35 5.94
CA VAL A 162 13.65 7.96 5.81
C VAL A 162 13.71 9.25 5.00
N VAL A 163 14.76 10.07 5.22
CA VAL A 163 15.00 11.28 4.40
C VAL A 163 15.14 10.91 2.93
N SER A 164 15.94 9.88 2.62
CA SER A 164 16.12 9.42 1.24
C SER A 164 14.82 8.88 0.61
N ILE A 165 13.98 8.19 1.39
CA ILE A 165 12.66 7.75 0.92
C ILE A 165 11.78 8.95 0.57
N ILE A 166 11.72 9.97 1.43
CA ILE A 166 10.94 11.19 1.18
C ILE A 166 11.42 11.88 -0.10
N GLU A 167 12.75 12.02 -0.27
CA GLU A 167 13.33 12.63 -1.46
C GLU A 167 12.99 11.86 -2.74
N ASN A 168 13.05 10.53 -2.67
CA ASN A 168 12.70 9.68 -3.80
C ASN A 168 11.22 9.78 -4.17
N VAL A 169 10.31 9.77 -3.19
CA VAL A 169 8.85 9.93 -3.43
C VAL A 169 8.57 11.24 -4.17
N ILE A 170 9.14 12.35 -3.70
CA ILE A 170 8.94 13.65 -4.34
C ILE A 170 9.52 13.66 -5.77
N LYS A 171 10.73 13.16 -5.92
CA LYS A 171 11.43 13.13 -7.22
C LYS A 171 10.69 12.25 -8.24
N GLU A 172 10.26 11.06 -7.85
CA GLU A 172 9.54 10.12 -8.73
C GLU A 172 8.21 10.73 -9.23
N TYR A 173 7.49 11.43 -8.35
CA TYR A 173 6.27 12.13 -8.73
C TYR A 173 6.53 13.31 -9.67
N GLU A 174 7.55 14.15 -9.39
CA GLU A 174 7.94 15.25 -10.28
C GLU A 174 8.43 14.75 -11.65
N GLU A 175 9.06 13.59 -11.71
CA GLU A 175 9.45 12.94 -12.96
C GLU A 175 8.23 12.44 -13.73
N TYR A 176 7.27 11.82 -13.05
CA TYR A 176 6.02 11.36 -13.63
C TYR A 176 5.23 12.52 -14.28
N CYS A 177 5.03 13.62 -13.56
CA CYS A 177 4.33 14.80 -14.10
C CYS A 177 5.01 15.38 -15.34
N ARG A 178 6.36 15.44 -15.37
CA ARG A 178 7.09 15.92 -16.55
C ARG A 178 6.91 15.03 -17.79
N TYR A 179 6.83 13.72 -17.62
CA TYR A 179 6.58 12.80 -18.74
C TYR A 179 5.16 12.97 -19.28
N ASP A 180 4.18 13.19 -18.41
CA ASP A 180 2.78 13.38 -18.81
C ASP A 180 2.60 14.68 -19.62
N ASP A 181 3.22 15.78 -19.20
CA ASP A 181 3.24 17.05 -19.93
C ASP A 181 3.88 16.93 -21.31
N GLU A 182 5.02 16.23 -21.45
CA GLU A 182 5.70 16.04 -22.74
C GLU A 182 4.91 15.15 -23.72
N TYR A 183 4.03 14.28 -23.21
CA TYR A 183 3.19 13.43 -24.06
C TYR A 183 1.94 14.17 -24.54
N ASN A 184 1.33 14.98 -23.67
CA ASN A 184 0.12 15.75 -23.98
C ASN A 184 0.38 16.96 -24.90
N GLU A 185 1.62 17.47 -24.99
CA GLU A 185 1.99 18.55 -25.93
C GLU A 185 2.20 18.05 -27.39
N LYS A 186 2.15 16.73 -27.63
CA LYS A 186 2.42 16.12 -28.96
C LYS A 186 1.17 15.68 -29.74
N ASP A 187 0.00 15.79 -29.12
CA ASP A 187 -1.32 15.56 -29.76
C ASP A 187 -2.04 16.87 -30.05
#